data_b91b8356256da4965d349a135fe65f04
#
_entry.id   b91b8356256da4965d349a135fe65f04
#
_cell.length_a   1.000
_cell.length_b   1.000
_cell.length_c   1.000
_cell.angle_alpha   90.00
_cell.angle_beta   90.00
_cell.angle_gamma   90.00
#
_symmetry.space_group_name_H-M   'P 1'
#
loop_
_entity.id
_entity.type
_entity.pdbx_description
1 polymer ?
#
loop_
_entity_poly.entity_id
_entity_poly.type
_entity_poly.pdbx_seq_one_letter_code
_entity_poly.pdbx_strand_id
1 'polypeptide(L)'
;MPFIVKIKKQLALYELTVDLETEAGILAVIGGSGSGKSMTLKCIAGIETPDSGFISLNGRVLYDSSKKINLPPQKRNVGYLFQEYALFPTMTAAENISIVMKQKNPVQVQKWLEEYGLGDYADSYPDHLSGGQKQRLAMIRMLAAEPQCILLDEPFSALDEHIKRKMEREVMEMLHDFDKPILFVSHNQEEVYRLADRIGSMENGRFSPIREKRAFFAEPQTVGQAKLVGCNNISEIDWISEDRVYAKDWNLSLRVPFTE
;
A
#
# COMPACT_ATOMS: atom_id res chain seq x y z
N MET A 1 -13.82 -13.53 -2.63
CA MET A 1 -14.47 -12.70 -3.68
C MET A 1 -13.53 -11.56 -4.03
N PRO A 2 -13.37 -11.21 -5.31
CA PRO A 2 -12.34 -10.28 -5.75
C PRO A 2 -12.58 -8.85 -5.24
N PHE A 3 -11.47 -8.15 -5.04
CA PHE A 3 -11.41 -6.72 -4.90
C PHE A 3 -11.00 -6.11 -6.24
N ILE A 4 -11.88 -5.33 -6.84
CA ILE A 4 -11.73 -4.80 -8.20
C ILE A 4 -11.65 -3.27 -8.14
N VAL A 5 -10.63 -2.69 -8.77
CA VAL A 5 -10.45 -1.24 -8.91
C VAL A 5 -10.11 -0.93 -10.34
N LYS A 6 -11.04 -0.31 -11.07
CA LYS A 6 -10.88 0.13 -12.47
C LYS A 6 -11.27 1.60 -12.53
N ILE A 7 -10.31 2.49 -12.37
CA ILE A 7 -10.59 3.93 -12.26
C ILE A 7 -9.66 4.77 -13.12
N LYS A 8 -10.18 5.96 -13.48
CA LYS A 8 -9.40 7.04 -14.07
C LYS A 8 -9.61 8.32 -13.26
N LYS A 9 -8.54 9.07 -13.09
CA LYS A 9 -8.59 10.39 -12.46
C LYS A 9 -7.56 11.32 -13.10
N GLN A 10 -8.01 12.49 -13.56
CA GLN A 10 -7.11 13.52 -14.07
C GLN A 10 -6.37 14.16 -12.89
N LEU A 11 -5.06 14.13 -12.95
CA LEU A 11 -4.17 14.85 -12.05
C LEU A 11 -3.52 16.00 -12.82
N ALA A 12 -2.84 16.89 -12.11
CA ALA A 12 -2.27 18.10 -12.72
C ALA A 12 -1.28 17.79 -13.85
N LEU A 13 -0.50 16.71 -13.75
CA LEU A 13 0.57 16.37 -14.68
C LEU A 13 0.25 15.18 -15.60
N TYR A 14 -0.67 14.31 -15.21
CA TYR A 14 -1.00 13.07 -15.95
C TYR A 14 -2.39 12.53 -15.55
N GLU A 15 -2.92 11.61 -16.36
CA GLU A 15 -4.11 10.84 -16.01
C GLU A 15 -3.69 9.59 -15.22
N LEU A 16 -4.23 9.46 -14.00
CA LEU A 16 -4.13 8.23 -13.22
C LEU A 16 -5.07 7.18 -13.84
N THR A 17 -4.53 6.04 -14.23
CA THR A 17 -5.29 4.89 -14.74
C THR A 17 -4.90 3.65 -13.95
N VAL A 18 -5.86 3.09 -13.23
CA VAL A 18 -5.69 1.88 -12.42
C VAL A 18 -6.65 0.82 -12.91
N ASP A 19 -6.13 -0.34 -13.24
CA ASP A 19 -6.88 -1.58 -13.50
C ASP A 19 -6.23 -2.68 -12.68
N LEU A 20 -6.80 -2.99 -11.52
CA LEU A 20 -6.33 -4.04 -10.65
C LEU A 20 -7.48 -4.92 -10.18
N GLU A 21 -7.21 -6.20 -10.08
CA GLU A 21 -8.06 -7.18 -9.45
C GLU A 21 -7.20 -8.03 -8.51
N THR A 22 -7.63 -8.17 -7.25
CA THR A 22 -6.89 -8.92 -6.24
C THR A 22 -7.85 -9.60 -5.27
N GLU A 23 -7.34 -10.59 -4.56
CA GLU A 23 -8.05 -11.32 -3.50
C GLU A 23 -7.31 -11.13 -2.17
N ALA A 24 -7.61 -11.96 -1.18
CA ALA A 24 -6.90 -11.97 0.10
C ALA A 24 -5.38 -12.06 -0.07
N GLY A 25 -4.65 -11.55 0.92
CA GLY A 25 -3.19 -11.42 0.92
C GLY A 25 -2.71 -10.00 0.64
N ILE A 26 -1.40 -9.81 0.67
CA ILE A 26 -0.76 -8.50 0.59
C ILE A 26 -0.33 -8.21 -0.85
N LEU A 27 -1.01 -7.25 -1.48
CA LEU A 27 -0.61 -6.67 -2.76
C LEU A 27 0.20 -5.39 -2.49
N ALA A 28 1.48 -5.39 -2.82
CA ALA A 28 2.26 -4.18 -2.81
C ALA A 28 2.10 -3.39 -4.11
N VAL A 29 2.03 -2.07 -3.98
CA VAL A 29 2.10 -1.12 -5.11
C VAL A 29 3.39 -0.33 -4.96
N ILE A 30 4.37 -0.62 -5.82
CA ILE A 30 5.68 0.04 -5.83
C ILE A 30 5.75 1.08 -6.95
N GLY A 31 6.46 2.18 -6.72
CA GLY A 31 6.65 3.22 -7.74
C GLY A 31 7.34 4.45 -7.18
N GLY A 32 7.83 5.31 -8.05
CA GLY A 32 8.47 6.56 -7.67
C GLY A 32 7.54 7.52 -6.91
N SER A 33 8.11 8.53 -6.27
CA SER A 33 7.32 9.61 -5.67
C SER A 33 6.46 10.30 -6.73
N GLY A 34 5.23 10.64 -6.38
CA GLY A 34 4.31 11.29 -7.31
C GLY A 34 3.71 10.39 -8.40
N SER A 35 3.97 9.08 -8.44
CA SER A 35 3.42 8.18 -9.48
C SER A 35 1.92 7.88 -9.38
N GLY A 36 1.24 8.29 -8.28
CA GLY A 36 -0.21 8.11 -8.10
C GLY A 36 -0.61 7.05 -7.07
N LYS A 37 0.33 6.42 -6.37
CA LYS A 37 0.07 5.35 -5.37
C LYS A 37 -0.90 5.78 -4.27
N SER A 38 -0.57 6.81 -3.53
CA SER A 38 -1.44 7.34 -2.44
C SER A 38 -2.78 7.87 -2.97
N MET A 39 -2.80 8.45 -4.19
CA MET A 39 -4.03 8.89 -4.83
C MET A 39 -4.94 7.69 -5.12
N THR A 40 -4.39 6.56 -5.58
CA THR A 40 -5.13 5.31 -5.76
C THR A 40 -5.78 4.85 -4.47
N LEU A 41 -5.02 4.80 -3.36
CA LEU A 41 -5.57 4.42 -2.06
C LEU A 41 -6.67 5.39 -1.59
N LYS A 42 -6.48 6.70 -1.77
CA LYS A 42 -7.49 7.72 -1.43
C LYS A 42 -8.77 7.56 -2.26
N CYS A 43 -8.66 7.22 -3.54
CA CYS A 43 -9.81 6.90 -4.39
C CYS A 43 -10.55 5.65 -3.89
N ILE A 44 -9.84 4.60 -3.50
CA ILE A 44 -10.43 3.39 -2.95
C ILE A 44 -11.14 3.67 -1.63
N ALA A 45 -10.54 4.44 -0.75
CA ALA A 45 -11.11 4.81 0.55
C ALA A 45 -12.30 5.79 0.42
N GLY A 46 -12.47 6.45 -0.73
CA GLY A 46 -13.52 7.46 -0.96
C GLY A 46 -13.19 8.84 -0.40
N ILE A 47 -11.94 9.06 -0.05
CA ILE A 47 -11.41 10.38 0.34
C ILE A 47 -11.32 11.27 -0.88
N GLU A 48 -10.92 10.68 -2.02
CA GLU A 48 -10.90 11.30 -3.32
C GLU A 48 -11.90 10.60 -4.25
N THR A 49 -12.51 11.35 -5.15
CA THR A 49 -13.45 10.79 -6.13
C THR A 49 -12.74 10.60 -7.46
N PRO A 50 -12.72 9.38 -8.05
CA PRO A 50 -12.29 9.19 -9.43
C PRO A 50 -13.19 9.95 -10.40
N ASP A 51 -12.67 10.32 -11.58
CA ASP A 51 -13.48 10.97 -12.62
C ASP A 51 -14.37 9.96 -13.35
N SER A 52 -13.88 8.72 -13.49
CA SER A 52 -14.66 7.62 -14.06
C SER A 52 -14.19 6.26 -13.54
N GLY A 53 -15.03 5.24 -13.74
CA GLY A 53 -14.67 3.85 -13.47
C GLY A 53 -15.55 3.17 -12.45
N PHE A 54 -14.97 2.12 -11.83
CA PHE A 54 -15.66 1.19 -10.96
C PHE A 54 -14.75 0.69 -9.82
N ILE A 55 -15.30 0.61 -8.62
CA ILE A 55 -14.63 -0.01 -7.46
C ILE A 55 -15.63 -0.92 -6.78
N SER A 56 -15.26 -2.19 -6.57
CA SER A 56 -16.04 -3.13 -5.78
C SER A 56 -15.17 -3.95 -4.83
N LEU A 57 -15.70 -4.24 -3.67
CA LEU A 57 -15.06 -5.05 -2.62
C LEU A 57 -16.02 -6.17 -2.21
N ASN A 58 -15.62 -7.42 -2.37
CA ASN A 58 -16.44 -8.60 -2.05
C ASN A 58 -17.84 -8.57 -2.68
N GLY A 59 -17.94 -8.11 -3.96
CA GLY A 59 -19.19 -7.97 -4.69
C GLY A 59 -20.01 -6.71 -4.35
N ARG A 60 -19.62 -5.95 -3.32
CA ARG A 60 -20.27 -4.69 -2.98
C ARG A 60 -19.66 -3.54 -3.79
N VAL A 61 -20.48 -2.82 -4.53
CA VAL A 61 -20.05 -1.64 -5.30
C VAL A 61 -19.83 -0.46 -4.36
N LEU A 62 -18.60 0.08 -4.38
CA LEU A 62 -18.19 1.25 -3.59
C LEU A 62 -18.27 2.53 -4.44
N TYR A 63 -17.91 2.41 -5.72
CA TYR A 63 -17.95 3.48 -6.71
C TYR A 63 -18.33 2.92 -8.08
N ASP A 64 -19.20 3.61 -8.78
CA ASP A 64 -19.57 3.30 -10.19
C ASP A 64 -20.04 4.60 -10.85
N SER A 65 -19.21 5.16 -11.74
CA SER A 65 -19.51 6.41 -12.41
C SER A 65 -20.72 6.29 -13.36
N SER A 66 -20.94 5.11 -13.96
CA SER A 66 -22.06 4.87 -14.89
C SER A 66 -23.41 4.83 -14.16
N LYS A 67 -23.42 4.32 -12.93
CA LYS A 67 -24.61 4.23 -12.08
C LYS A 67 -24.74 5.36 -11.07
N LYS A 68 -23.81 6.32 -11.08
CA LYS A 68 -23.74 7.43 -10.12
C LYS A 68 -23.68 6.96 -8.66
N ILE A 69 -23.01 5.82 -8.41
CA ILE A 69 -22.77 5.30 -7.07
C ILE A 69 -21.42 5.84 -6.58
N ASN A 70 -21.43 6.51 -5.44
CA ASN A 70 -20.21 6.94 -4.74
C ASN A 70 -20.45 6.87 -3.23
N LEU A 71 -20.05 5.75 -2.60
CA LEU A 71 -20.20 5.60 -1.17
C LEU A 71 -19.19 6.50 -0.45
N PRO A 72 -19.62 7.27 0.58
CA PRO A 72 -18.71 8.04 1.40
C PRO A 72 -17.78 7.10 2.21
N PRO A 73 -16.60 7.57 2.66
CA PRO A 73 -15.58 6.75 3.34
C PRO A 73 -16.14 5.89 4.47
N GLN A 74 -17.00 6.46 5.32
CA GLN A 74 -17.60 5.79 6.48
C GLN A 74 -18.46 4.57 6.10
N LYS A 75 -18.95 4.51 4.87
CA LYS A 75 -19.78 3.42 4.37
C LYS A 75 -19.00 2.40 3.54
N ARG A 76 -17.72 2.62 3.25
CA ARG A 76 -16.90 1.70 2.44
C ARG A 76 -16.38 0.51 3.22
N ASN A 77 -16.30 0.62 4.54
CA ASN A 77 -15.75 -0.40 5.43
C ASN A 77 -14.30 -0.80 5.05
N VAL A 78 -13.48 0.20 4.75
CA VAL A 78 -12.07 0.09 4.38
C VAL A 78 -11.23 0.69 5.50
N GLY A 79 -10.27 -0.07 6.00
CA GLY A 79 -9.26 0.42 6.92
C GLY A 79 -8.19 1.21 6.16
N TYR A 80 -7.84 2.39 6.62
CA TYR A 80 -6.79 3.21 6.03
C TYR A 80 -5.78 3.63 7.09
N LEU A 81 -4.53 3.24 6.91
CA LEU A 81 -3.43 3.75 7.70
C LEU A 81 -2.72 4.85 6.92
N PHE A 82 -2.86 6.08 7.40
CA PHE A 82 -2.20 7.26 6.85
C PHE A 82 -0.73 7.31 7.27
N GLN A 83 0.10 7.92 6.45
CA GLN A 83 1.50 8.17 6.74
C GLN A 83 1.72 8.90 8.09
N GLU A 84 0.84 9.85 8.43
CA GLU A 84 0.86 10.59 9.70
C GLU A 84 -0.08 10.01 10.77
N TYR A 85 -0.51 8.73 10.60
CA TYR A 85 -1.38 7.98 11.51
C TYR A 85 -2.79 8.55 11.72
N ALA A 86 -3.02 9.84 11.53
CA ALA A 86 -4.30 10.56 11.66
C ALA A 86 -5.07 10.21 12.95
N LEU A 87 -4.38 10.14 14.09
CA LEU A 87 -5.00 9.94 15.41
C LEU A 87 -5.82 11.17 15.80
N PHE A 88 -6.89 10.96 16.56
CA PHE A 88 -7.69 12.05 17.10
C PHE A 88 -6.93 12.70 18.28
N PRO A 89 -6.41 13.92 18.14
CA PRO A 89 -5.50 14.49 19.15
C PRO A 89 -6.18 14.84 20.47
N THR A 90 -7.49 15.04 20.43
CA THR A 90 -8.32 15.39 21.61
C THR A 90 -8.92 14.18 22.32
N MET A 91 -8.58 12.98 21.87
CA MET A 91 -9.05 11.71 22.43
C MET A 91 -7.88 10.93 23.01
N THR A 92 -8.10 10.24 24.13
CA THR A 92 -7.12 9.31 24.71
C THR A 92 -6.88 8.11 23.78
N ALA A 93 -5.89 7.28 24.08
CA ALA A 93 -5.63 6.05 23.32
C ALA A 93 -6.85 5.12 23.32
N ALA A 94 -7.48 4.92 24.48
CA ALA A 94 -8.68 4.10 24.61
C ALA A 94 -9.87 4.69 23.82
N GLU A 95 -10.05 6.01 23.86
CA GLU A 95 -11.11 6.69 23.12
C GLU A 95 -10.89 6.63 21.60
N ASN A 96 -9.66 6.77 21.14
CA ASN A 96 -9.31 6.59 19.72
C ASN A 96 -9.74 5.23 19.17
N ILE A 97 -9.64 4.17 19.97
CA ILE A 97 -10.08 2.83 19.59
C ILE A 97 -11.60 2.72 19.69
N SER A 98 -12.17 3.13 20.82
CA SER A 98 -13.60 2.99 21.10
C SER A 98 -14.50 3.69 20.10
N ILE A 99 -14.08 4.84 19.55
CA ILE A 99 -14.90 5.67 18.66
C ILE A 99 -15.25 4.97 17.34
N VAL A 100 -14.40 4.03 16.88
CA VAL A 100 -14.57 3.31 15.60
C VAL A 100 -15.25 1.96 15.76
N MET A 101 -15.41 1.47 16.98
CA MET A 101 -16.04 0.18 17.26
C MET A 101 -17.55 0.24 16.99
N LYS A 102 -18.10 -0.79 16.35
CA LYS A 102 -19.55 -0.95 16.12
C LYS A 102 -20.31 -1.06 17.44
N GLN A 103 -19.73 -1.74 18.41
CA GLN A 103 -20.25 -1.86 19.78
C GLN A 103 -19.13 -1.51 20.75
N LYS A 104 -19.34 -0.52 21.58
CA LYS A 104 -18.35 -0.11 22.59
C LYS A 104 -18.13 -1.25 23.59
N ASN A 105 -16.89 -1.69 23.72
CA ASN A 105 -16.48 -2.73 24.65
C ASN A 105 -15.17 -2.32 25.36
N PRO A 106 -15.23 -1.65 26.51
CA PRO A 106 -14.03 -1.20 27.22
C PRO A 106 -13.07 -2.33 27.60
N VAL A 107 -13.60 -3.52 27.91
CA VAL A 107 -12.78 -4.70 28.24
C VAL A 107 -11.96 -5.14 27.03
N GLN A 108 -12.56 -5.15 25.83
CA GLN A 108 -11.86 -5.49 24.60
C GLN A 108 -10.81 -4.42 24.22
N VAL A 109 -11.13 -3.14 24.45
CA VAL A 109 -10.17 -2.04 24.21
C VAL A 109 -8.95 -2.21 25.11
N GLN A 110 -9.16 -2.45 26.41
CA GLN A 110 -8.08 -2.65 27.38
C GLN A 110 -7.24 -3.87 27.01
N LYS A 111 -7.87 -4.99 26.61
CA LYS A 111 -7.17 -6.19 26.16
C LYS A 111 -6.26 -5.91 24.95
N TRP A 112 -6.74 -5.18 23.94
CA TRP A 112 -5.91 -4.83 22.78
C TRP A 112 -4.76 -3.90 23.16
N LEU A 113 -5.01 -2.90 24.02
CA LEU A 113 -3.95 -2.01 24.50
C LEU A 113 -2.85 -2.80 25.24
N GLU A 114 -3.21 -3.76 26.09
CA GLU A 114 -2.26 -4.63 26.79
C GLU A 114 -1.48 -5.52 25.81
N GLU A 115 -2.18 -6.20 24.89
CA GLU A 115 -1.62 -7.11 23.90
C GLU A 115 -0.55 -6.42 23.04
N TYR A 116 -0.78 -5.15 22.67
CA TYR A 116 0.14 -4.38 21.85
C TYR A 116 1.04 -3.40 22.63
N GLY A 117 1.19 -3.62 23.93
CA GLY A 117 2.11 -2.88 24.80
C GLY A 117 1.75 -1.40 24.98
N LEU A 118 0.45 -1.10 25.01
CA LEU A 118 -0.10 0.24 25.25
C LEU A 118 -0.98 0.29 26.50
N GLY A 119 -1.02 -0.76 27.35
CA GLY A 119 -1.87 -0.84 28.52
C GLY A 119 -1.73 0.36 29.47
N ASP A 120 -0.49 0.74 29.78
CA ASP A 120 -0.17 1.87 30.65
C ASP A 120 -0.48 3.25 30.03
N TYR A 121 -0.79 3.27 28.74
CA TYR A 121 -1.05 4.49 27.97
C TYR A 121 -2.52 4.67 27.59
N ALA A 122 -3.44 3.87 28.17
CA ALA A 122 -4.86 3.90 27.85
C ALA A 122 -5.48 5.31 27.93
N ASP A 123 -5.11 6.06 28.95
CA ASP A 123 -5.58 7.42 29.21
C ASP A 123 -4.65 8.52 28.62
N SER A 124 -3.61 8.13 27.90
CA SER A 124 -2.68 9.08 27.29
C SER A 124 -3.23 9.65 25.98
N TYR A 125 -3.00 10.93 25.76
CA TYR A 125 -3.28 11.57 24.47
C TYR A 125 -2.18 11.27 23.45
N PRO A 126 -2.49 11.29 22.13
CA PRO A 126 -1.52 11.00 21.06
C PRO A 126 -0.21 11.78 21.18
N ASP A 127 -0.24 13.04 21.61
CA ASP A 127 0.96 13.88 21.71
C ASP A 127 1.95 13.38 22.77
N HIS A 128 1.50 12.60 23.73
CA HIS A 128 2.33 11.99 24.76
C HIS A 128 2.90 10.62 24.36
N LEU A 129 2.57 10.12 23.16
CA LEU A 129 3.01 8.83 22.66
C LEU A 129 4.23 8.97 21.75
N SER A 130 5.14 8.01 21.81
CA SER A 130 6.24 7.88 20.84
C SER A 130 5.71 7.52 19.45
N GLY A 131 6.53 7.69 18.40
CA GLY A 131 6.14 7.35 17.02
C GLY A 131 5.67 5.90 16.86
N GLY A 132 6.38 4.93 17.46
CA GLY A 132 5.96 3.53 17.42
C GLY A 132 4.67 3.26 18.22
N GLN A 133 4.44 3.96 19.33
CA GLN A 133 3.18 3.87 20.07
C GLN A 133 2.02 4.45 19.28
N LYS A 134 2.21 5.60 18.61
CA LYS A 134 1.21 6.19 17.70
C LYS A 134 0.85 5.25 16.56
N GLN A 135 1.85 4.60 15.97
CA GLN A 135 1.62 3.62 14.90
C GLN A 135 0.80 2.42 15.38
N ARG A 136 1.20 1.80 16.52
CA ARG A 136 0.43 0.69 17.10
C ARG A 136 -1.01 1.10 17.42
N LEU A 137 -1.20 2.26 18.04
CA LEU A 137 -2.54 2.79 18.32
C LEU A 137 -3.37 2.97 17.05
N ALA A 138 -2.79 3.53 16.00
CA ALA A 138 -3.48 3.70 14.71
C ALA A 138 -3.85 2.36 14.06
N MET A 139 -2.98 1.35 14.18
CA MET A 139 -3.26 0.00 13.69
C MET A 139 -4.40 -0.65 14.48
N ILE A 140 -4.37 -0.61 15.81
CA ILE A 140 -5.45 -1.15 16.65
C ILE A 140 -6.77 -0.45 16.29
N ARG A 141 -6.78 0.87 16.20
CA ARG A 141 -7.96 1.64 15.82
C ARG A 141 -8.51 1.21 14.46
N MET A 142 -7.64 1.01 13.46
CA MET A 142 -8.03 0.57 12.14
C MET A 142 -8.64 -0.84 12.17
N LEU A 143 -8.04 -1.78 12.89
CA LEU A 143 -8.53 -3.16 13.04
C LEU A 143 -9.83 -3.22 13.85
N ALA A 144 -9.98 -2.39 14.86
CA ALA A 144 -11.19 -2.29 15.70
C ALA A 144 -12.46 -1.89 14.90
N ALA A 145 -12.29 -1.26 13.74
CA ALA A 145 -13.39 -0.97 12.83
C ALA A 145 -13.86 -2.21 12.01
N GLU A 146 -13.20 -3.37 12.17
CA GLU A 146 -13.47 -4.62 11.43
C GLU A 146 -13.56 -4.41 9.90
N PRO A 147 -12.52 -3.88 9.26
CA PRO A 147 -12.56 -3.54 7.85
C PRO A 147 -12.66 -4.78 6.96
N GLN A 148 -13.12 -4.58 5.71
CA GLN A 148 -13.16 -5.62 4.68
C GLN A 148 -11.94 -5.57 3.74
N CYS A 149 -11.12 -4.54 3.86
CA CYS A 149 -9.87 -4.34 3.16
C CYS A 149 -9.01 -3.35 3.96
N ILE A 150 -7.70 -3.51 3.93
CA ILE A 150 -6.76 -2.60 4.57
C ILE A 150 -5.90 -1.92 3.51
N LEU A 151 -5.72 -0.61 3.67
CA LEU A 151 -4.87 0.24 2.84
C LEU A 151 -3.77 0.84 3.71
N LEU A 152 -2.51 0.53 3.39
CA LEU A 152 -1.34 1.00 4.11
C LEU A 152 -0.56 1.97 3.21
N ASP A 153 -0.59 3.26 3.53
CA ASP A 153 0.05 4.32 2.75
C ASP A 153 1.40 4.69 3.36
N GLU A 154 2.48 4.12 2.83
CA GLU A 154 3.86 4.31 3.28
C GLU A 154 4.04 4.16 4.82
N PRO A 155 3.58 3.06 5.42
CA PRO A 155 3.42 2.95 6.87
C PRO A 155 4.73 3.04 7.66
N PHE A 156 5.89 2.88 7.01
CA PHE A 156 7.20 2.86 7.67
C PHE A 156 8.12 4.00 7.22
N SER A 157 7.65 4.93 6.37
CA SER A 157 8.49 5.98 5.76
C SER A 157 9.06 6.99 6.78
N ALA A 158 8.38 7.19 7.91
CA ALA A 158 8.78 8.13 8.96
C ALA A 158 9.68 7.52 10.05
N LEU A 159 10.12 6.26 9.90
CA LEU A 159 10.87 5.53 10.90
C LEU A 159 12.34 5.38 10.54
N ASP A 160 13.20 5.46 11.56
CA ASP A 160 14.63 5.12 11.44
C ASP A 160 14.80 3.63 11.09
N GLU A 161 15.83 3.30 10.32
CA GLU A 161 16.02 1.96 9.73
C GLU A 161 16.05 0.81 10.76
N HIS A 162 16.67 1.01 11.92
CA HIS A 162 16.71 -0.03 12.95
C HIS A 162 15.38 -0.20 13.71
N ILE A 163 14.57 0.85 13.82
CA ILE A 163 13.23 0.78 14.39
C ILE A 163 12.25 0.15 13.38
N LYS A 164 12.43 0.48 12.11
CA LYS A 164 11.60 0.06 10.99
C LYS A 164 11.41 -1.45 10.92
N ARG A 165 12.50 -2.24 10.95
CA ARG A 165 12.43 -3.71 10.92
C ARG A 165 11.65 -4.33 12.08
N LYS A 166 11.70 -3.70 13.25
CA LYS A 166 10.89 -4.12 14.41
C LYS A 166 9.43 -3.82 14.15
N MET A 167 9.12 -2.61 13.71
CA MET A 167 7.75 -2.19 13.41
C MET A 167 7.11 -2.97 12.26
N GLU A 168 7.88 -3.31 11.23
CA GLU A 168 7.41 -4.19 10.14
C GLU A 168 6.91 -5.53 10.70
N ARG A 169 7.69 -6.16 11.58
CA ARG A 169 7.30 -7.44 12.20
C ARG A 169 6.05 -7.27 13.07
N GLU A 170 6.00 -6.24 13.92
CA GLU A 170 4.84 -5.96 14.78
C GLU A 170 3.56 -5.76 13.93
N VAL A 171 3.65 -4.97 12.85
CA VAL A 171 2.51 -4.76 11.92
C VAL A 171 2.10 -6.07 11.26
N MET A 172 3.04 -6.90 10.81
CA MET A 172 2.72 -8.19 10.19
C MET A 172 2.10 -9.17 11.19
N GLU A 173 2.56 -9.18 12.45
CA GLU A 173 1.94 -9.95 13.53
C GLU A 173 0.48 -9.50 13.76
N MET A 174 0.23 -8.18 13.80
CA MET A 174 -1.13 -7.63 13.93
C MET A 174 -2.05 -7.98 12.75
N LEU A 175 -1.49 -8.19 11.56
CA LEU A 175 -2.22 -8.52 10.33
C LEU A 175 -2.25 -10.03 10.03
N HIS A 176 -1.62 -10.87 10.84
CA HIS A 176 -1.46 -12.31 10.59
C HIS A 176 -2.80 -13.01 10.33
N ASP A 177 -3.81 -12.71 11.14
CA ASP A 177 -5.13 -13.34 11.06
C ASP A 177 -6.11 -12.59 10.13
N PHE A 178 -5.61 -11.58 9.40
CA PHE A 178 -6.44 -10.80 8.49
C PHE A 178 -6.53 -11.48 7.12
N ASP A 179 -7.62 -12.18 6.88
CA ASP A 179 -7.90 -13.03 5.71
C ASP A 179 -8.49 -12.31 4.50
N LYS A 180 -8.34 -10.97 4.44
CA LYS A 180 -8.92 -10.11 3.40
C LYS A 180 -7.83 -9.35 2.65
N PRO A 181 -8.16 -8.63 1.55
CA PRO A 181 -7.16 -7.88 0.80
C PRO A 181 -6.46 -6.80 1.63
N ILE A 182 -5.14 -6.73 1.50
CA ILE A 182 -4.30 -5.65 2.01
C ILE A 182 -3.57 -5.02 0.83
N LEU A 183 -3.77 -3.72 0.60
CA LEU A 183 -2.97 -2.94 -0.33
C LEU A 183 -1.93 -2.15 0.44
N PHE A 184 -0.68 -2.40 0.13
CA PHE A 184 0.49 -1.79 0.75
C PHE A 184 1.23 -0.94 -0.26
N VAL A 185 1.36 0.34 -0.01
CA VAL A 185 2.10 1.28 -0.87
C VAL A 185 3.45 1.58 -0.23
N SER A 186 4.51 1.40 -1.00
CA SER A 186 5.87 1.79 -0.60
C SER A 186 6.72 2.19 -1.81
N HIS A 187 7.74 2.99 -1.56
CA HIS A 187 8.82 3.26 -2.51
C HIS A 187 10.10 2.45 -2.17
N ASN A 188 10.08 1.71 -1.07
CA ASN A 188 11.21 0.90 -0.60
C ASN A 188 11.06 -0.56 -1.09
N GLN A 189 11.98 -0.97 -1.95
CA GLN A 189 12.00 -2.31 -2.53
C GLN A 189 12.19 -3.42 -1.50
N GLU A 190 12.98 -3.20 -0.44
CA GLU A 190 13.23 -4.20 0.60
C GLU A 190 11.97 -4.47 1.43
N GLU A 191 11.19 -3.42 1.78
CA GLU A 191 9.89 -3.56 2.43
C GLU A 191 8.94 -4.40 1.57
N VAL A 192 8.83 -4.03 0.29
CA VAL A 192 7.97 -4.72 -0.66
C VAL A 192 8.37 -6.20 -0.78
N TYR A 193 9.68 -6.49 -0.89
CA TYR A 193 10.16 -7.86 -0.97
C TYR A 193 9.86 -8.67 0.29
N ARG A 194 9.98 -8.07 1.48
CA ARG A 194 9.72 -8.76 2.75
C ARG A 194 8.23 -9.02 2.99
N LEU A 195 7.39 -8.03 2.71
CA LEU A 195 6.00 -8.01 3.20
C LEU A 195 4.97 -8.47 2.18
N ALA A 196 5.21 -8.26 0.87
CA ALA A 196 4.21 -8.54 -0.15
C ALA A 196 4.17 -10.01 -0.56
N ASP A 197 2.98 -10.46 -0.97
CA ASP A 197 2.78 -11.70 -1.70
C ASP A 197 2.87 -11.46 -3.20
N ARG A 198 2.21 -10.39 -3.66
CA ARG A 198 2.12 -9.97 -5.06
C ARG A 198 2.47 -8.50 -5.20
N ILE A 199 2.89 -8.10 -6.38
CA ILE A 199 3.38 -6.75 -6.66
C ILE A 199 2.77 -6.23 -7.96
N GLY A 200 2.32 -4.97 -7.93
CA GLY A 200 2.07 -4.14 -9.07
C GLY A 200 2.96 -2.90 -9.02
N SER A 201 3.44 -2.42 -10.15
CA SER A 201 4.16 -1.13 -10.20
C SER A 201 3.26 -0.02 -10.71
N MET A 202 3.60 1.20 -10.33
CA MET A 202 2.94 2.39 -10.80
C MET A 202 3.95 3.38 -11.38
N GLU A 203 3.79 3.69 -12.67
CA GLU A 203 4.65 4.61 -13.40
C GLU A 203 3.79 5.63 -14.15
N ASN A 204 4.08 6.92 -13.97
CA ASN A 204 3.37 8.02 -14.66
C ASN A 204 1.84 7.88 -14.63
N GLY A 205 1.30 7.49 -13.48
CA GLY A 205 -0.13 7.29 -13.28
C GLY A 205 -0.73 6.00 -13.85
N ARG A 206 0.08 5.11 -14.40
CA ARG A 206 -0.40 3.82 -14.95
C ARG A 206 0.00 2.67 -14.05
N PHE A 207 -0.96 1.83 -13.73
CA PHE A 207 -0.75 0.62 -12.95
C PHE A 207 -0.36 -0.55 -13.87
N SER A 208 0.70 -1.27 -13.51
CA SER A 208 1.15 -2.46 -14.26
C SER A 208 0.36 -3.71 -13.85
N PRO A 209 0.34 -4.76 -14.69
CA PRO A 209 -0.20 -6.06 -14.29
C PRO A 209 0.42 -6.57 -12.98
N ILE A 210 -0.42 -7.18 -12.14
CA ILE A 210 0.02 -7.79 -10.87
C ILE A 210 0.82 -9.06 -11.18
N ARG A 211 1.94 -9.21 -10.48
CA ARG A 211 2.83 -10.39 -10.60
C ARG A 211 3.17 -10.95 -9.23
N GLU A 212 3.51 -12.22 -9.19
CA GLU A 212 4.12 -12.84 -8.03
C GLU A 212 5.44 -12.15 -7.68
N LYS A 213 5.70 -11.96 -6.39
CA LYS A 213 6.85 -11.23 -5.88
C LYS A 213 8.19 -11.67 -6.51
N ARG A 214 8.45 -12.99 -6.53
CA ARG A 214 9.70 -13.53 -7.06
C ARG A 214 9.86 -13.22 -8.54
N ALA A 215 8.81 -13.40 -9.32
CA ALA A 215 8.81 -13.12 -10.76
C ALA A 215 8.99 -11.61 -11.05
N PHE A 216 8.41 -10.74 -10.23
CA PHE A 216 8.57 -9.29 -10.40
C PHE A 216 10.02 -8.83 -10.21
N PHE A 217 10.71 -9.35 -9.17
CA PHE A 217 12.09 -8.99 -8.87
C PHE A 217 13.11 -9.67 -9.79
N ALA A 218 12.84 -10.90 -10.25
CA ALA A 218 13.76 -11.63 -11.12
C ALA A 218 13.72 -11.15 -12.57
N GLU A 219 12.53 -10.74 -13.07
CA GLU A 219 12.30 -10.45 -14.49
C GLU A 219 11.49 -9.15 -14.64
N PRO A 220 12.09 -7.98 -14.39
CA PRO A 220 11.41 -6.71 -14.62
C PRO A 220 11.06 -6.55 -16.11
N GLN A 221 9.81 -6.15 -16.40
CA GLN A 221 9.28 -6.07 -17.78
C GLN A 221 9.48 -4.69 -18.42
N THR A 222 9.81 -3.69 -17.63
CA THR A 222 10.05 -2.32 -18.09
C THR A 222 11.32 -1.75 -17.46
N VAL A 223 11.91 -0.73 -18.11
CA VAL A 223 13.05 0.01 -17.54
C VAL A 223 12.69 0.61 -16.18
N GLY A 224 11.45 1.09 -16.01
CA GLY A 224 10.97 1.59 -14.73
C GLY A 224 10.93 0.50 -13.67
N GLN A 225 10.40 -0.69 -13.98
CA GLN A 225 10.44 -1.83 -13.06
C GLN A 225 11.86 -2.25 -12.71
N ALA A 226 12.76 -2.29 -13.70
CA ALA A 226 14.18 -2.60 -13.47
C ALA A 226 14.81 -1.63 -12.46
N LYS A 227 14.56 -0.33 -12.60
CA LYS A 227 15.00 0.69 -11.62
C LYS A 227 14.37 0.47 -10.24
N LEU A 228 13.08 0.13 -10.19
CA LEU A 228 12.35 -0.13 -8.93
C LEU A 228 12.85 -1.36 -8.19
N VAL A 229 13.45 -2.34 -8.87
CA VAL A 229 14.08 -3.53 -8.25
C VAL A 229 15.59 -3.36 -8.00
N GLY A 230 16.12 -2.16 -8.20
CA GLY A 230 17.51 -1.81 -7.88
C GLY A 230 18.52 -2.02 -9.01
N CYS A 231 18.06 -2.25 -10.23
CA CYS A 231 18.96 -2.26 -11.39
C CYS A 231 19.40 -0.83 -11.73
N ASN A 232 20.65 -0.51 -11.42
CA ASN A 232 21.23 0.81 -11.70
C ASN A 232 21.97 0.86 -13.04
N ASN A 233 22.40 -0.29 -13.55
CA ASN A 233 23.15 -0.41 -14.80
C ASN A 233 22.19 -0.77 -15.93
N ILE A 234 21.62 0.24 -16.56
CA ILE A 234 20.66 0.12 -17.67
C ILE A 234 21.19 0.96 -18.82
N SER A 235 21.19 0.41 -20.03
CA SER A 235 21.57 1.13 -21.25
C SER A 235 20.66 0.76 -22.40
N GLU A 236 20.38 1.73 -23.26
CA GLU A 236 19.89 1.42 -24.60
C GLU A 236 20.91 0.64 -25.36
N ILE A 237 20.46 -0.28 -26.22
CA ILE A 237 21.35 -1.11 -27.04
C ILE A 237 21.02 -1.00 -28.52
N ASP A 238 22.07 -1.05 -29.38
CA ASP A 238 21.96 -1.37 -30.79
C ASP A 238 22.57 -2.75 -31.01
N TRP A 239 21.89 -3.60 -31.77
CA TRP A 239 22.44 -4.89 -32.19
C TRP A 239 23.51 -4.68 -33.24
N ILE A 240 24.74 -5.19 -33.02
CA ILE A 240 25.86 -5.18 -33.98
C ILE A 240 25.86 -6.49 -34.76
N SER A 241 25.62 -7.60 -34.11
CA SER A 241 25.53 -8.96 -34.68
C SER A 241 24.60 -9.83 -33.80
N GLU A 242 24.43 -11.10 -34.16
CA GLU A 242 23.58 -12.04 -33.42
C GLU A 242 23.99 -12.22 -31.95
N ASP A 243 25.29 -12.06 -31.63
CA ASP A 243 25.84 -12.26 -30.29
C ASP A 243 26.46 -10.99 -29.67
N ARG A 244 26.30 -9.82 -30.32
CA ARG A 244 26.90 -8.57 -29.86
C ARG A 244 25.97 -7.39 -29.92
N VAL A 245 25.98 -6.61 -28.82
CA VAL A 245 25.26 -5.35 -28.69
C VAL A 245 26.22 -4.21 -28.39
N TYR A 246 25.86 -3.02 -28.83
CA TYR A 246 26.50 -1.78 -28.43
C TYR A 246 25.63 -1.08 -27.40
N ALA A 247 26.12 -0.96 -26.17
CA ALA A 247 25.45 -0.26 -25.07
C ALA A 247 25.77 1.24 -25.19
N LYS A 248 24.76 2.03 -25.62
CA LYS A 248 24.93 3.45 -25.95
C LYS A 248 25.37 4.29 -24.75
N ASP A 249 24.74 4.10 -23.62
CA ASP A 249 25.01 4.90 -22.41
C ASP A 249 26.37 4.57 -21.80
N TRP A 250 26.91 3.40 -22.11
CA TRP A 250 28.22 2.94 -21.61
C TRP A 250 29.35 3.08 -22.65
N ASN A 251 28.98 3.41 -23.86
CA ASN A 251 29.92 3.48 -24.99
C ASN A 251 30.78 2.20 -25.11
N LEU A 252 30.13 1.04 -25.03
CA LEU A 252 30.80 -0.25 -24.89
C LEU A 252 30.08 -1.32 -25.74
N SER A 253 30.88 -2.12 -26.46
CA SER A 253 30.37 -3.33 -27.13
C SER A 253 30.45 -4.53 -26.19
N LEU A 254 29.34 -5.22 -26.03
CA LEU A 254 29.21 -6.39 -25.17
C LEU A 254 28.83 -7.62 -26.00
N ARG A 255 29.40 -8.76 -25.60
CA ARG A 255 28.91 -10.05 -26.08
C ARG A 255 27.77 -10.51 -25.18
N VAL A 256 26.65 -10.84 -25.79
CA VAL A 256 25.46 -11.36 -25.05
C VAL A 256 25.26 -12.81 -25.46
N PRO A 257 24.98 -13.71 -24.49
CA PRO A 257 24.65 -15.08 -24.82
C PRO A 257 23.34 -15.09 -25.61
N PHE A 258 23.29 -15.92 -26.65
CA PHE A 258 22.06 -16.20 -27.41
C PHE A 258 21.07 -16.84 -26.40
N THR A 259 19.95 -16.19 -26.12
CA THR A 259 18.79 -16.84 -25.51
C THR A 259 17.86 -17.19 -26.66
N GLU A 260 17.72 -18.48 -26.96
CA GLU A 260 16.66 -19.01 -27.82
C GLU A 260 15.26 -18.64 -27.29
#